data_621fe6b587b8d6eacecfd7501993af89
#
_entry.id   621fe6b587b8d6eacecfd7501993af89
#
_cell.length_a   1.000
_cell.length_b   1.000
_cell.length_c   1.000
_cell.angle_alpha   90.00
_cell.angle_beta   90.00
_cell.angle_gamma   90.00
#
_symmetry.space_group_name_H-M   'P 1'
#
loop_
_entity.id
_entity.type
_entity.pdbx_description
1 polymer ?
#
loop_
_entity_poly.entity_id
_entity_poly.type
_entity_poly.pdbx_seq_one_letter_code
_entity_poly.pdbx_strand_id
1 'polypeptide(L)'
;GLVSVWLARRGLNVRGVDVSEVAVAQARKLAQDTGVIANCQFDVVDLDTGLPSGPQANMIVCLHFRDRRLDRAIIDRLSPGGLLAISALSQVGAGPGRFCALPGELTDSFAELDHIAGAEGDGQAWLLASKPGSR
;
A
#
# COMPACT_ATOMS: atom_id res chain seq x y z
N GLY A 1 -3.36 -10.03 -4.11
CA GLY A 1 -4.76 -10.30 -4.40
C GLY A 1 -5.64 -10.54 -3.18
N LEU A 2 -5.14 -11.22 -2.15
CA LEU A 2 -5.96 -11.55 -0.97
C LEU A 2 -6.46 -10.31 -0.24
N VAL A 3 -5.62 -9.30 -0.05
CA VAL A 3 -6.02 -8.05 0.64
C VAL A 3 -7.07 -7.31 -0.19
N SER A 4 -6.89 -7.22 -1.50
CA SER A 4 -7.85 -6.57 -2.39
C SER A 4 -9.21 -7.24 -2.34
N VAL A 5 -9.25 -8.56 -2.37
CA VAL A 5 -10.50 -9.33 -2.28
C VAL A 5 -11.14 -9.17 -0.91
N TRP A 6 -10.34 -9.19 0.15
CA TRP A 6 -10.82 -8.99 1.52
C TRP A 6 -11.51 -7.62 1.67
N LEU A 7 -10.91 -6.55 1.12
CA LEU A 7 -11.48 -5.21 1.13
C LEU A 7 -12.75 -5.15 0.27
N ALA A 8 -12.74 -5.74 -0.91
CA ALA A 8 -13.89 -5.74 -1.82
C ALA A 8 -15.09 -6.47 -1.22
N ARG A 9 -14.87 -7.53 -0.46
CA ARG A 9 -15.94 -8.25 0.25
C ARG A 9 -16.64 -7.39 1.30
N ARG A 10 -16.00 -6.31 1.72
CA ARG A 10 -16.56 -5.33 2.66
C ARG A 10 -17.22 -4.15 1.96
N GLY A 11 -17.44 -4.27 0.65
CA GLY A 11 -18.13 -3.25 -0.13
C GLY A 11 -17.25 -2.12 -0.65
N LEU A 12 -15.93 -2.24 -0.51
CA LEU A 12 -15.00 -1.23 -1.01
C LEU A 12 -14.71 -1.45 -2.50
N ASN A 13 -14.55 -0.35 -3.23
CA ASN A 13 -14.03 -0.40 -4.59
C ASN A 13 -12.50 -0.41 -4.51
N VAL A 14 -11.87 -1.42 -5.09
CA VAL A 14 -10.45 -1.69 -4.95
C VAL A 14 -9.76 -1.64 -6.30
N ARG A 15 -8.63 -0.96 -6.36
CA ARG A 15 -7.69 -1.05 -7.47
C ARG A 15 -6.40 -1.68 -6.96
N GLY A 16 -6.04 -2.82 -7.51
CA GLY A 16 -4.78 -3.51 -7.23
C GLY A 16 -3.82 -3.38 -8.40
N VAL A 17 -2.55 -3.17 -8.12
CA VAL A 17 -1.51 -3.09 -9.14
C VAL A 17 -0.34 -4.00 -8.78
N ASP A 18 0.26 -4.63 -9.77
CA ASP A 18 1.43 -5.48 -9.62
C ASP A 18 2.19 -5.49 -10.94
N VAL A 19 3.50 -5.64 -10.89
CA VAL A 19 4.33 -5.77 -12.09
C VAL A 19 4.18 -7.16 -12.72
N SER A 20 3.76 -8.16 -11.95
CA SER A 20 3.61 -9.54 -12.39
C SER A 20 2.26 -9.78 -13.06
N GLU A 21 2.28 -10.15 -14.33
CA GLU A 21 1.07 -10.55 -15.05
C GLU A 21 0.40 -11.77 -14.41
N VAL A 22 1.20 -12.70 -13.89
CA VAL A 22 0.71 -13.89 -13.21
C VAL A 22 -0.03 -13.52 -11.93
N ALA A 23 0.54 -12.61 -11.12
CA ALA A 23 -0.08 -12.15 -9.89
C ALA A 23 -1.41 -11.43 -10.17
N VAL A 24 -1.46 -10.61 -11.21
CA VAL A 24 -2.68 -9.91 -11.61
C VAL A 24 -3.75 -10.91 -12.08
N ALA A 25 -3.36 -11.91 -12.88
CA ALA A 25 -4.30 -12.94 -13.34
C ALA A 25 -4.86 -13.76 -12.16
N GLN A 26 -4.02 -14.11 -11.19
CA GLN A 26 -4.45 -14.82 -9.98
C GLN A 26 -5.40 -13.97 -9.13
N ALA A 27 -5.13 -12.67 -9.01
CA ALA A 27 -6.00 -11.74 -8.28
C ALA A 27 -7.38 -11.64 -8.93
N ARG A 28 -7.43 -11.52 -10.26
CA ARG A 28 -8.69 -11.50 -11.01
C ARG A 28 -9.48 -12.77 -10.82
N LYS A 29 -8.80 -13.92 -10.91
CA LYS A 29 -9.46 -15.22 -10.71
C LYS A 29 -10.04 -15.33 -9.31
N LEU A 30 -9.28 -14.95 -8.29
CA LEU A 30 -9.76 -14.97 -6.91
C LEU A 30 -10.99 -14.08 -6.73
N ALA A 31 -10.96 -12.87 -7.30
CA ALA A 31 -12.10 -11.96 -7.23
C ALA A 31 -13.34 -12.51 -7.95
N GLN A 32 -13.16 -13.18 -9.09
CA GLN A 32 -14.23 -13.87 -9.80
C GLN A 32 -14.82 -15.02 -8.97
N ASP A 33 -13.94 -15.85 -8.42
CA ASP A 33 -14.37 -17.05 -7.65
C ASP A 33 -15.08 -16.65 -6.35
N THR A 34 -14.79 -15.50 -5.81
CA THR A 34 -15.44 -14.99 -4.58
C THR A 34 -16.60 -14.03 -4.86
N GLY A 35 -16.88 -13.75 -6.13
CA GLY A 35 -18.03 -12.94 -6.52
C GLY A 35 -17.88 -11.43 -6.32
N VAL A 36 -16.66 -10.93 -6.18
CA VAL A 36 -16.41 -9.49 -5.94
C VAL A 36 -15.72 -8.77 -7.10
N ILE A 37 -15.58 -9.41 -8.25
CA ILE A 37 -14.87 -8.84 -9.40
C ILE A 37 -15.43 -7.48 -9.84
N ALA A 38 -16.72 -7.24 -9.66
CA ALA A 38 -17.35 -5.98 -10.03
C ALA A 38 -16.81 -4.79 -9.23
N ASN A 39 -16.27 -5.05 -8.04
CA ASN A 39 -15.71 -4.02 -7.15
C ASN A 39 -14.18 -3.97 -7.23
N CYS A 40 -13.57 -4.73 -8.14
CA CYS A 40 -12.12 -4.82 -8.26
C CYS A 40 -11.65 -4.43 -9.64
N GLN A 41 -10.56 -3.68 -9.70
CA GLN A 41 -9.79 -3.42 -10.91
C GLN A 41 -8.36 -3.82 -10.63
N PHE A 42 -7.80 -4.71 -11.45
CA PHE A 42 -6.41 -5.15 -11.32
C PHE A 42 -5.64 -4.82 -12.59
N ASP A 43 -4.50 -4.18 -12.45
CA ASP A 43 -3.68 -3.76 -13.58
C ASP A 43 -2.22 -4.20 -13.40
N VAL A 44 -1.60 -4.58 -14.51
CA VAL A 44 -0.16 -4.79 -14.56
C VAL A 44 0.52 -3.43 -14.67
N VAL A 45 1.27 -3.05 -13.65
CA VAL A 45 1.93 -1.74 -13.59
C VAL A 45 3.34 -1.90 -13.07
N ASP A 46 4.30 -1.29 -13.76
CA ASP A 46 5.66 -1.15 -13.26
C ASP A 46 5.75 0.13 -12.43
N LEU A 47 5.83 -0.02 -11.11
CA LEU A 47 5.91 1.11 -10.18
C LEU A 47 7.25 1.85 -10.25
N ASP A 48 8.26 1.33 -10.95
CA ASP A 48 9.49 2.07 -11.21
C ASP A 48 9.24 3.35 -12.02
N THR A 49 8.12 3.42 -12.74
CA THR A 49 7.71 4.61 -13.50
C THR A 49 6.80 5.54 -12.69
N GLY A 50 6.55 5.24 -11.43
CA GLY A 50 5.65 6.00 -10.56
C GLY A 50 4.30 5.32 -10.37
N LEU A 51 3.40 5.96 -9.63
CA LEU A 51 2.03 5.47 -9.47
C LEU A 51 1.26 5.69 -10.77
N PRO A 52 0.39 4.75 -11.16
CA PRO A 52 -0.49 4.97 -12.31
C PRO A 52 -1.45 6.12 -12.03
N SER A 53 -1.87 6.80 -13.09
CA SER A 53 -2.85 7.89 -13.00
C SER A 53 -4.17 7.37 -12.42
N GLY A 54 -4.86 8.23 -11.69
CA GLY A 54 -6.16 7.90 -11.13
C GLY A 54 -6.62 8.91 -10.10
N PRO A 55 -7.85 8.77 -9.60
CA PRO A 55 -8.39 9.66 -8.57
C PRO A 55 -7.71 9.43 -7.22
N GLN A 56 -7.90 10.37 -6.31
CA GLN A 56 -7.49 10.18 -4.92
C GLN A 56 -8.20 8.95 -4.33
N ALA A 57 -7.51 8.30 -3.40
CA ALA A 57 -8.02 7.11 -2.73
C ALA A 57 -8.28 7.42 -1.26
N ASN A 58 -9.33 6.80 -0.71
CA ASN A 58 -9.63 6.90 0.73
C ASN A 58 -8.74 5.98 1.56
N MET A 59 -8.11 5.00 0.93
CA MET A 59 -7.18 4.09 1.59
C MET A 59 -6.14 3.59 0.59
N ILE A 60 -4.89 3.60 1.00
CA ILE A 60 -3.79 3.00 0.25
C ILE A 60 -3.14 1.94 1.13
N VAL A 61 -2.96 0.74 0.57
CA VAL A 61 -2.34 -0.39 1.26
C VAL A 61 -1.11 -0.84 0.46
N CYS A 62 0.04 -0.82 1.11
CA CYS A 62 1.31 -1.27 0.55
C CYS A 62 1.94 -2.26 1.52
N LEU A 63 1.79 -3.56 1.29
CA LEU A 63 2.28 -4.59 2.19
C LEU A 63 3.54 -5.26 1.63
N HIS A 64 4.57 -5.35 2.46
CA HIS A 64 5.86 -5.97 2.13
C HIS A 64 6.50 -5.33 0.89
N PHE A 65 6.31 -4.03 0.74
CA PHE A 65 6.82 -3.26 -0.39
C PHE A 65 7.35 -1.93 0.11
N ARG A 66 8.56 -1.57 -0.34
CA ARG A 66 9.16 -0.30 0.03
C ARG A 66 9.89 0.33 -1.16
N ASP A 67 9.39 1.48 -1.59
CA ASP A 67 10.06 2.31 -2.58
C ASP A 67 9.92 3.78 -2.18
N ARG A 68 10.99 4.35 -1.67
CA ARG A 68 11.02 5.74 -1.16
C ARG A 68 10.67 6.76 -2.23
N ARG A 69 10.92 6.45 -3.49
CA ARG A 69 10.61 7.35 -4.60
C ARG A 69 9.12 7.59 -4.76
N LEU A 70 8.29 6.71 -4.21
CA LEU A 70 6.82 6.79 -4.29
C LEU A 70 6.19 7.55 -3.12
N ASP A 71 6.94 7.91 -2.10
CA ASP A 71 6.38 8.46 -0.85
C ASP A 71 5.54 9.72 -1.11
N ARG A 72 6.06 10.68 -1.86
CA ARG A 72 5.31 11.89 -2.18
C ARG A 72 4.05 11.59 -2.98
N ALA A 73 4.14 10.71 -3.95
CA ALA A 73 3.01 10.32 -4.79
C ALA A 73 1.93 9.60 -3.97
N ILE A 74 2.33 8.76 -3.01
CA ILE A 74 1.39 8.07 -2.11
C ILE A 74 0.63 9.10 -1.26
N ILE A 75 1.34 10.04 -0.66
CA ILE A 75 0.71 11.08 0.17
C ILE A 75 -0.27 11.91 -0.67
N ASP A 76 0.13 12.31 -1.87
CA ASP A 76 -0.72 13.12 -2.76
C ASP A 76 -1.93 12.34 -3.27
N ARG A 77 -1.81 11.01 -3.41
CA ARG A 77 -2.91 10.14 -3.85
C ARG A 77 -3.96 9.94 -2.76
N LEU A 78 -3.62 10.10 -1.48
CA LEU A 78 -4.60 10.03 -0.40
C LEU A 78 -5.54 11.23 -0.43
N SER A 79 -6.83 10.97 -0.32
CA SER A 79 -7.81 12.01 -0.07
C SER A 79 -7.67 12.55 1.37
N PRO A 80 -8.11 13.79 1.64
CA PRO A 80 -8.14 14.30 3.02
C PRO A 80 -8.90 13.33 3.93
N GLY A 81 -8.31 12.98 5.07
CA GLY A 81 -8.85 11.95 5.97
C GLY A 81 -8.56 10.52 5.54
N GLY A 82 -7.91 10.31 4.41
CA GLY A 82 -7.58 8.97 3.90
C GLY A 82 -6.55 8.25 4.76
N LEU A 83 -6.56 6.93 4.69
CA LEU A 83 -5.71 6.04 5.48
C LEU A 83 -4.59 5.44 4.63
N LEU A 84 -3.39 5.39 5.20
CA LEU A 84 -2.25 4.65 4.66
C LEU A 84 -1.95 3.48 5.60
N ALA A 85 -1.93 2.26 5.06
CA ALA A 85 -1.41 1.07 5.72
C ALA A 85 -0.20 0.58 4.93
N ILE A 86 0.98 0.66 5.51
CA ILE A 86 2.22 0.29 4.84
C ILE A 86 3.06 -0.61 5.72
N SER A 87 3.64 -1.65 5.11
CA SER A 87 4.63 -2.50 5.78
C SER A 87 5.80 -2.77 4.85
N ALA A 88 6.96 -2.99 5.45
CA ALA A 88 8.18 -3.27 4.72
C ALA A 88 9.08 -4.18 5.54
N LEU A 89 10.03 -4.86 4.89
CA LEU A 89 11.15 -5.43 5.58
C LEU A 89 11.98 -4.29 6.18
N SER A 90 12.52 -4.50 7.37
CA SER A 90 13.30 -3.50 8.09
C SER A 90 14.67 -4.04 8.45
N GLN A 91 15.65 -3.15 8.56
CA GLN A 91 16.98 -3.50 9.09
C GLN A 91 16.95 -3.70 10.60
N VAL A 92 15.92 -3.25 11.29
CA VAL A 92 15.79 -3.42 12.75
C VAL A 92 15.43 -4.87 13.06
N GLY A 93 16.31 -5.57 13.75
CA GLY A 93 16.16 -7.00 14.06
C GLY A 93 16.55 -7.92 12.91
N ALA A 94 17.08 -7.39 11.82
CA ALA A 94 17.59 -8.16 10.67
C ALA A 94 18.80 -7.43 10.08
N GLY A 95 19.56 -8.11 9.24
CA GLY A 95 20.66 -7.50 8.52
C GLY A 95 20.18 -6.57 7.40
N PRO A 96 21.09 -5.75 6.86
CA PRO A 96 20.74 -4.89 5.72
C PRO A 96 20.35 -5.72 4.51
N GLY A 97 19.36 -5.23 3.78
CA GLY A 97 18.85 -5.88 2.59
C GLY A 97 18.37 -4.85 1.58
N ARG A 98 18.31 -5.29 0.32
CA ARG A 98 17.75 -4.47 -0.74
C ARG A 98 16.25 -4.30 -0.51
N PHE A 99 15.72 -3.11 -0.71
CA PHE A 99 14.33 -2.75 -0.47
C PHE A 99 13.86 -2.87 0.99
N CYS A 100 14.82 -2.88 1.93
CA CYS A 100 14.49 -2.79 3.35
C CYS A 100 14.37 -1.33 3.78
N ALA A 101 13.49 -1.07 4.73
CA ALA A 101 13.41 0.22 5.38
C ALA A 101 14.60 0.39 6.34
N LEU A 102 15.19 1.57 6.35
CA LEU A 102 16.16 1.96 7.36
C LEU A 102 15.46 2.15 8.71
N PRO A 103 16.18 2.08 9.83
CA PRO A 103 15.57 2.35 11.14
C PRO A 103 14.85 3.70 11.15
N GLY A 104 13.57 3.69 11.57
CA GLY A 104 12.74 4.90 11.64
C GLY A 104 12.25 5.44 10.30
N GLU A 105 12.55 4.78 9.19
CA GLU A 105 12.28 5.31 7.85
C GLU A 105 10.79 5.57 7.60
N LEU A 106 9.91 4.63 7.96
CA LEU A 106 8.47 4.81 7.69
C LEU A 106 7.90 5.99 8.48
N THR A 107 8.28 6.12 9.73
CA THR A 107 7.87 7.24 10.58
C THR A 107 8.35 8.57 10.01
N ASP A 108 9.59 8.63 9.57
CA ASP A 108 10.19 9.86 9.03
C ASP A 108 9.62 10.20 7.64
N SER A 109 9.48 9.23 6.76
CA SER A 109 8.99 9.44 5.40
C SER A 109 7.55 9.92 5.36
N PHE A 110 6.74 9.51 6.31
CA PHE A 110 5.33 9.87 6.40
C PHE A 110 5.04 10.75 7.62
N ALA A 111 6.02 11.58 8.04
CA ALA A 111 5.89 12.44 9.21
C ALA A 111 4.76 13.48 9.08
N GLU A 112 4.40 13.87 7.86
CA GLU A 112 3.30 14.83 7.65
C GLU A 112 1.90 14.21 7.81
N LEU A 113 1.80 12.88 7.90
CA LEU A 113 0.55 12.19 8.21
C LEU A 113 0.37 12.07 9.72
N ASP A 114 -0.87 11.93 10.16
CA ASP A 114 -1.19 11.64 11.56
C ASP A 114 -1.01 10.15 11.83
N HIS A 115 -0.04 9.81 12.66
CA HIS A 115 0.28 8.40 12.94
C HIS A 115 -0.73 7.83 13.95
N ILE A 116 -1.37 6.72 13.58
CA ILE A 116 -2.37 6.03 14.40
C ILE A 116 -1.73 4.90 15.16
N ALA A 117 -0.92 4.08 14.49
CA ALA A 117 -0.23 2.94 15.07
C ALA A 117 0.98 2.59 14.21
N GLY A 118 1.93 1.90 14.79
CA GLY A 118 3.09 1.43 14.07
C GLY A 118 4.05 0.69 14.99
N ALA A 119 4.93 -0.09 14.42
CA ALA A 119 5.98 -0.80 15.14
C ALA A 119 7.14 -1.12 14.20
N GLU A 120 8.29 -1.39 14.80
CA GLU A 120 9.49 -1.77 14.08
C GLU A 120 10.29 -2.76 14.95
N GLY A 121 10.68 -3.87 14.34
CA GLY A 121 11.44 -4.93 15.02
C GLY A 121 11.29 -6.25 14.30
N ASP A 122 12.13 -7.22 14.63
CA ASP A 122 12.12 -8.56 14.06
C ASP A 122 12.17 -8.57 12.52
N GLY A 123 12.91 -7.60 11.95
CA GLY A 123 13.10 -7.50 10.51
C GLY A 123 11.91 -6.91 9.75
N GLN A 124 10.94 -6.33 10.45
CA GLN A 124 9.76 -5.73 9.84
C GLN A 124 9.47 -4.34 10.41
N ALA A 125 8.85 -3.50 9.58
CA ALA A 125 8.30 -2.21 10.00
C ALA A 125 6.91 -2.05 9.41
N TRP A 126 6.00 -1.44 10.16
CA TRP A 126 4.68 -1.11 9.65
C TRP A 126 4.17 0.21 10.25
N LEU A 127 3.31 0.86 9.51
CA LEU A 127 2.69 2.12 9.90
C LEU A 127 1.26 2.18 9.41
N LEU A 128 0.37 2.61 10.29
CA LEU A 128 -0.99 3.04 9.95
C LEU A 128 -1.09 4.52 10.26
N ALA A 129 -1.45 5.31 9.26
CA ALA A 129 -1.50 6.76 9.38
C ALA A 129 -2.68 7.33 8.60
N SER A 130 -3.12 8.52 8.95
CA SER A 130 -4.17 9.22 8.22
C SER A 130 -3.68 10.56 7.70
N LYS A 131 -4.19 10.96 6.54
CA LYS A 131 -3.92 12.29 5.99
C LYS A 131 -4.79 13.32 6.70
N PRO A 132 -4.23 14.43 7.20
CA PRO A 132 -5.04 15.48 7.81
C PRO A 132 -6.17 15.91 6.88
N GLY A 133 -7.34 16.13 7.45
CA GLY A 133 -8.50 16.59 6.68
C GLY A 133 -8.33 18.02 6.21
N SER A 134 -9.07 18.39 5.16
CA SER A 134 -9.18 19.78 4.72
C SER A 134 -9.88 20.60 5.80
N ARG A 135 -9.35 21.79 6.06
CA ARG A 135 -9.97 22.75 6.97
C ARG A 135 -10.53 23.92 6.21
#